data_6ca011ca6e15960bee298b2505c87e10
#
_entry.id   6ca011ca6e15960bee298b2505c87e10
#
_cell.length_a   1.000
_cell.length_b   1.000
_cell.length_c   1.000
_cell.angle_alpha   90.00
_cell.angle_beta   90.00
_cell.angle_gamma   90.00
#
_symmetry.space_group_name_H-M   'P 1'
#
loop_
_entity.id
_entity.type
_entity.pdbx_description
1 polymer ?
#
loop_
_entity_poly.entity_id
_entity_poly.type
_entity_poly.pdbx_seq_one_letter_code
_entity_poly.pdbx_strand_id
1 'polypeptide(L)'
;GSADDLLTTTVMATRAPVLICPAMNVNMYSNPIVRENMEKLAAKGVRFVEAGYGELACKTEGYGRLACLEDIVEDAEDILTAKDLVGQRILVTAGPTREAFDPVRFITNYSTGKMGYAVAVAAKRRGAKVTLVSGPTSLPQPRGIRFVPVSSAREMRDAVLSNLPEASVVVKSAAVADYRPAGFSESKIKKTDRPLEFKLERNPDIISEVGKIKGDRILVGFAVETDNLVGYATKKMKEKNMDLIVANDITQPGAGFAGETNIVKILDREGGSEDLPLMDKMDVAHRILDRIAELVAKREGAARARKR
;
A
#
# COMPACT_ATOMS: atom_id res chain seq x y z
N GLY A 1 35.45 10.16 14.24
CA GLY A 1 36.20 10.09 13.01
C GLY A 1 37.48 9.28 13.07
N SER A 2 37.67 8.35 14.04
CA SER A 2 38.78 7.40 13.96
C SER A 2 38.50 6.37 12.87
N ALA A 3 39.51 6.00 12.10
CA ALA A 3 39.46 4.97 11.07
C ALA A 3 40.73 4.08 11.25
N ASP A 4 40.77 3.39 12.35
CA ASP A 4 41.91 2.62 12.85
C ASP A 4 41.72 1.09 12.75
N ASP A 5 40.57 0.67 12.25
CA ASP A 5 40.29 -0.72 11.88
C ASP A 5 39.60 -0.81 10.50
N LEU A 6 39.41 -2.04 10.01
CA LEU A 6 38.83 -2.31 8.70
C LEU A 6 37.39 -1.78 8.61
N LEU A 7 36.57 -1.96 9.65
CA LEU A 7 35.15 -1.55 9.64
C LEU A 7 35.02 -0.04 9.57
N THR A 8 35.68 0.67 10.47
CA THR A 8 35.61 2.13 10.54
C THR A 8 36.22 2.80 9.31
N THR A 9 37.31 2.24 8.76
CA THR A 9 37.90 2.69 7.49
C THR A 9 36.94 2.48 6.33
N THR A 10 36.27 1.32 6.24
CA THR A 10 35.30 1.03 5.19
C THR A 10 34.11 1.99 5.25
N VAL A 11 33.55 2.21 6.45
CA VAL A 11 32.44 3.15 6.65
C VAL A 11 32.83 4.58 6.27
N MET A 12 34.07 5.00 6.55
CA MET A 12 34.56 6.33 6.18
C MET A 12 34.81 6.50 4.68
N ALA A 13 35.15 5.42 3.99
CA ALA A 13 35.47 5.44 2.56
C ALA A 13 34.25 5.21 1.64
N THR A 14 33.17 4.59 2.15
CA THR A 14 32.00 4.21 1.34
C THR A 14 31.20 5.43 0.89
N ARG A 15 30.64 5.33 -0.32
CA ARG A 15 29.59 6.24 -0.82
C ARG A 15 28.21 5.62 -0.78
N ALA A 16 28.11 4.34 -0.39
CA ALA A 16 26.83 3.67 -0.22
C ALA A 16 26.08 4.22 0.99
N PRO A 17 24.75 4.17 0.99
CA PRO A 17 23.96 4.45 2.18
C PRO A 17 24.39 3.55 3.34
N VAL A 18 24.46 4.11 4.55
CA VAL A 18 24.84 3.36 5.76
C VAL A 18 23.62 3.14 6.63
N LEU A 19 23.29 1.89 6.91
CA LEU A 19 22.26 1.45 7.83
C LEU A 19 22.90 0.77 9.04
N ILE A 20 22.63 1.28 10.23
CA ILE A 20 23.14 0.72 11.49
C ILE A 20 21.97 0.08 12.25
N CYS A 21 22.17 -1.18 12.67
CA CYS A 21 21.24 -1.95 13.49
C CYS A 21 21.87 -2.12 14.88
N PRO A 22 21.58 -1.22 15.85
CA PRO A 22 22.21 -1.27 17.16
C PRO A 22 21.77 -2.52 17.94
N ALA A 23 22.74 -3.19 18.58
CA ALA A 23 22.49 -4.26 19.53
C ALA A 23 23.49 -4.12 20.69
N MET A 24 23.03 -3.83 21.89
CA MET A 24 23.88 -3.58 23.05
C MET A 24 23.11 -3.71 24.37
N ASN A 25 23.83 -3.74 25.49
CA ASN A 25 23.22 -3.69 26.82
C ASN A 25 22.34 -2.44 26.98
N VAL A 26 21.26 -2.54 27.79
CA VAL A 26 20.28 -1.47 28.01
C VAL A 26 20.93 -0.18 28.54
N ASN A 27 21.92 -0.30 29.45
CA ASN A 27 22.60 0.88 29.98
C ASN A 27 23.49 1.56 28.93
N MET A 28 24.07 0.79 28.01
CA MET A 28 24.80 1.34 26.87
C MET A 28 23.85 2.05 25.89
N TYR A 29 22.73 1.42 25.56
CA TYR A 29 21.76 1.99 24.62
C TYR A 29 21.11 3.29 25.14
N SER A 30 20.88 3.38 26.46
CA SER A 30 20.34 4.56 27.13
C SER A 30 21.41 5.58 27.55
N ASN A 31 22.70 5.28 27.36
CA ASN A 31 23.78 6.20 27.72
C ASN A 31 23.68 7.49 26.89
N PRO A 32 23.69 8.68 27.53
CA PRO A 32 23.55 9.96 26.84
C PRO A 32 24.59 10.18 25.73
N ILE A 33 25.84 9.74 25.93
CA ILE A 33 26.91 9.88 24.95
C ILE A 33 26.63 9.01 23.71
N VAL A 34 26.14 7.78 23.91
CA VAL A 34 25.77 6.89 22.80
C VAL A 34 24.60 7.48 22.01
N ARG A 35 23.57 7.98 22.70
CA ARG A 35 22.42 8.63 22.06
C ARG A 35 22.84 9.86 21.27
N GLU A 36 23.65 10.72 21.85
CA GLU A 36 24.19 11.91 21.15
C GLU A 36 25.00 11.51 19.90
N ASN A 37 25.83 10.48 19.98
CA ASN A 37 26.59 10.00 18.82
C ASN A 37 25.69 9.43 17.73
N MET A 38 24.64 8.68 18.08
CA MET A 38 23.64 8.19 17.12
C MET A 38 22.92 9.37 16.44
N GLU A 39 22.49 10.38 17.18
CA GLU A 39 21.85 11.58 16.66
C GLU A 39 22.78 12.38 15.71
N LYS A 40 24.05 12.54 16.08
CA LYS A 40 25.07 13.18 15.22
C LYS A 40 25.26 12.44 13.90
N LEU A 41 25.30 11.12 13.94
CA LEU A 41 25.42 10.30 12.73
C LEU A 41 24.13 10.36 11.90
N ALA A 42 22.97 10.29 12.53
CA ALA A 42 21.68 10.43 11.84
C ALA A 42 21.56 11.78 11.12
N ALA A 43 22.00 12.88 11.75
CA ALA A 43 22.04 14.21 11.14
C ALA A 43 22.98 14.28 9.91
N LYS A 44 23.92 13.34 9.77
CA LYS A 44 24.81 13.20 8.62
C LYS A 44 24.34 12.19 7.56
N GLY A 45 23.08 11.68 7.71
CA GLY A 45 22.46 10.78 6.74
C GLY A 45 22.63 9.30 7.02
N VAL A 46 23.27 8.91 8.14
CA VAL A 46 23.29 7.51 8.58
C VAL A 46 21.89 7.13 9.09
N ARG A 47 21.38 6.00 8.62
CA ARG A 47 20.09 5.47 9.07
C ARG A 47 20.29 4.49 10.22
N PHE A 48 19.36 4.48 11.16
CA PHE A 48 19.34 3.55 12.28
C PHE A 48 18.03 2.77 12.28
N VAL A 49 18.11 1.45 12.40
CA VAL A 49 16.96 0.63 12.78
C VAL A 49 16.78 0.74 14.28
N GLU A 50 15.57 0.99 14.77
CA GLU A 50 15.33 1.04 16.22
C GLU A 50 15.63 -0.31 16.88
N ALA A 51 16.38 -0.25 17.99
CA ALA A 51 16.63 -1.46 18.76
C ALA A 51 15.33 -2.02 19.36
N GLY A 52 15.18 -3.33 19.30
CA GLY A 52 14.03 -4.03 19.87
C GLY A 52 14.03 -3.98 21.41
N TYR A 53 12.84 -4.12 21.99
CA TYR A 53 12.64 -4.33 23.42
C TYR A 53 12.56 -5.83 23.74
N GLY A 54 13.14 -6.27 24.86
CA GLY A 54 13.03 -7.62 25.34
C GLY A 54 14.21 -8.05 26.22
N GLU A 55 14.28 -9.37 26.50
CA GLU A 55 15.40 -9.94 27.25
C GLU A 55 16.69 -9.86 26.44
N LEU A 56 17.74 -9.36 27.06
CA LEU A 56 19.09 -9.21 26.51
C LEU A 56 19.99 -10.37 26.96
N ALA A 57 21.13 -10.55 26.29
CA ALA A 57 22.10 -11.61 26.62
C ALA A 57 22.59 -11.56 28.09
N CYS A 58 22.54 -10.39 28.71
CA CYS A 58 22.88 -10.20 30.14
C CYS A 58 21.69 -10.48 31.09
N LYS A 59 20.61 -11.09 30.62
CA LYS A 59 19.38 -11.42 31.38
C LYS A 59 18.65 -10.22 32.00
N THR A 60 18.90 -9.01 31.48
CA THR A 60 18.12 -7.82 31.79
C THR A 60 17.08 -7.59 30.70
N GLU A 61 15.94 -7.01 31.02
CA GLU A 61 14.91 -6.66 30.06
C GLU A 61 14.97 -5.15 29.76
N GLY A 62 14.86 -4.78 28.47
CA GLY A 62 14.89 -3.40 28.06
C GLY A 62 15.15 -3.21 26.56
N TYR A 63 15.35 -1.97 26.16
CA TYR A 63 15.79 -1.63 24.80
C TYR A 63 17.27 -1.94 24.61
N GLY A 64 17.63 -2.43 23.44
CA GLY A 64 19.02 -2.77 23.09
C GLY A 64 19.16 -4.11 22.41
N ARG A 65 18.05 -4.86 22.24
CA ARG A 65 18.02 -6.09 21.43
C ARG A 65 18.11 -5.71 19.95
N LEU A 66 18.78 -6.55 19.15
CA LEU A 66 18.75 -6.40 17.69
C LEU A 66 17.28 -6.36 17.22
N ALA A 67 16.96 -5.44 16.31
CA ALA A 67 15.67 -5.40 15.64
C ALA A 67 15.34 -6.74 14.97
N CYS A 68 14.07 -7.03 14.73
CA CYS A 68 13.72 -8.25 13.98
C CYS A 68 14.27 -8.17 12.55
N LEU A 69 14.53 -9.32 11.95
CA LEU A 69 15.14 -9.39 10.62
C LEU A 69 14.26 -8.72 9.56
N GLU A 70 12.96 -8.85 9.72
CA GLU A 70 11.97 -8.23 8.82
C GLU A 70 12.09 -6.70 8.81
N ASP A 71 12.26 -6.08 9.97
CA ASP A 71 12.44 -4.63 10.09
C ASP A 71 13.77 -4.17 9.47
N ILE A 72 14.84 -4.94 9.68
CA ILE A 72 16.15 -4.65 9.09
C ILE A 72 16.09 -4.70 7.56
N VAL A 73 15.44 -5.73 7.02
CA VAL A 73 15.28 -5.89 5.57
C VAL A 73 14.40 -4.77 5.01
N GLU A 74 13.28 -4.44 5.68
CA GLU A 74 12.40 -3.35 5.26
C GLU A 74 13.15 -2.02 5.20
N ASP A 75 13.94 -1.68 6.23
CA ASP A 75 14.70 -0.43 6.28
C ASP A 75 15.85 -0.42 5.24
N ALA A 76 16.47 -1.58 4.95
CA ALA A 76 17.46 -1.71 3.90
C ALA A 76 16.85 -1.49 2.51
N GLU A 77 15.70 -2.09 2.23
CA GLU A 77 14.97 -1.85 0.98
C GLU A 77 14.49 -0.39 0.87
N ASP A 78 14.04 0.21 1.97
CA ASP A 78 13.63 1.62 1.99
C ASP A 78 14.80 2.55 1.63
N ILE A 79 15.98 2.35 2.18
CA ILE A 79 17.14 3.22 1.94
C ILE A 79 17.69 3.07 0.51
N LEU A 80 17.55 1.89 -0.09
CA LEU A 80 18.00 1.60 -1.46
C LEU A 80 16.99 2.03 -2.53
N THR A 81 15.73 2.26 -2.15
CA THR A 81 14.67 2.66 -3.10
C THR A 81 14.79 4.13 -3.47
N ALA A 82 14.76 4.45 -4.77
CA ALA A 82 14.74 5.83 -5.27
C ALA A 82 13.52 6.60 -4.75
N LYS A 83 13.72 7.86 -4.33
CA LYS A 83 12.68 8.70 -3.73
C LYS A 83 12.02 9.63 -4.76
N ASP A 84 11.47 9.07 -5.82
CA ASP A 84 10.89 9.79 -6.97
C ASP A 84 9.42 10.20 -6.79
N LEU A 85 8.79 9.81 -5.68
CA LEU A 85 7.42 10.21 -5.31
C LEU A 85 7.38 11.17 -4.11
N VAL A 86 8.50 11.81 -3.77
CA VAL A 86 8.54 12.84 -2.73
C VAL A 86 7.57 13.98 -3.07
N GLY A 87 6.82 14.44 -2.07
CA GLY A 87 5.78 15.46 -2.23
C GLY A 87 4.42 14.92 -2.66
N GLN A 88 4.34 13.68 -3.13
CA GLN A 88 3.07 13.06 -3.49
C GLN A 88 2.32 12.54 -2.25
N ARG A 89 0.99 12.65 -2.29
CA ARG A 89 0.08 12.11 -1.29
C ARG A 89 -0.80 11.04 -1.95
N ILE A 90 -0.55 9.79 -1.63
CA ILE A 90 -1.17 8.64 -2.29
C ILE A 90 -2.20 8.00 -1.36
N LEU A 91 -3.46 7.99 -1.81
CA LEU A 91 -4.56 7.30 -1.15
C LEU A 91 -4.74 5.93 -1.81
N VAL A 92 -4.53 4.87 -1.05
CA VAL A 92 -4.67 3.48 -1.53
C VAL A 92 -5.84 2.82 -0.82
N THR A 93 -6.68 2.09 -1.55
CA THR A 93 -7.67 1.20 -0.95
C THR A 93 -7.23 -0.26 -1.11
N ALA A 94 -7.42 -1.09 -0.08
CA ALA A 94 -7.03 -2.50 -0.08
C ALA A 94 -8.05 -3.40 0.63
N GLY A 95 -7.89 -4.70 0.47
CA GLY A 95 -8.72 -5.71 1.11
C GLY A 95 -10.11 -5.84 0.51
N PRO A 96 -10.88 -6.83 0.99
CA PRO A 96 -12.30 -6.96 0.67
C PRO A 96 -13.15 -6.06 1.56
N THR A 97 -14.38 -5.78 1.15
CA THR A 97 -15.41 -5.33 2.08
C THR A 97 -16.23 -6.51 2.59
N ARG A 98 -16.82 -6.35 3.77
CA ARG A 98 -17.73 -7.32 4.39
C ARG A 98 -19.12 -6.68 4.53
N GLU A 99 -20.09 -7.27 3.88
CA GLU A 99 -21.47 -6.79 3.91
C GLU A 99 -22.27 -7.71 4.83
N ALA A 100 -22.38 -7.31 6.09
CA ALA A 100 -23.02 -8.11 7.11
C ALA A 100 -24.55 -8.18 6.89
N PHE A 101 -25.13 -9.35 7.11
CA PHE A 101 -26.58 -9.54 7.15
C PHE A 101 -27.08 -9.94 8.55
N ASP A 102 -26.18 -10.36 9.43
CA ASP A 102 -26.44 -10.49 10.87
C ASP A 102 -25.12 -10.29 11.65
N PRO A 103 -25.09 -10.30 12.98
CA PRO A 103 -23.88 -10.08 13.79
C PRO A 103 -22.77 -11.12 13.58
N VAL A 104 -23.06 -12.23 12.91
CA VAL A 104 -22.14 -13.38 12.79
C VAL A 104 -21.68 -13.60 11.36
N ARG A 105 -22.51 -13.25 10.36
CA ARG A 105 -22.29 -13.62 8.96
C ARG A 105 -22.34 -12.43 8.03
N PHE A 106 -21.55 -12.51 6.96
CA PHE A 106 -21.41 -11.45 5.95
C PHE A 106 -21.15 -12.05 4.56
N ILE A 107 -21.40 -11.25 3.53
CA ILE A 107 -20.98 -11.49 2.16
C ILE A 107 -19.65 -10.74 1.94
N THR A 108 -18.69 -11.35 1.25
CA THR A 108 -17.37 -10.76 0.99
C THR A 108 -16.77 -11.31 -0.30
N ASN A 109 -15.68 -10.71 -0.75
CA ASN A 109 -14.86 -11.16 -1.88
C ASN A 109 -13.63 -11.95 -1.38
N TYR A 110 -13.02 -12.77 -2.26
CA TYR A 110 -11.83 -13.56 -1.95
C TYR A 110 -10.52 -12.75 -1.83
N SER A 111 -10.57 -11.42 -1.89
CA SER A 111 -9.39 -10.57 -1.81
C SER A 111 -8.67 -10.71 -0.48
N THR A 112 -7.35 -10.86 -0.53
CA THR A 112 -6.48 -10.87 0.65
C THR A 112 -5.90 -9.50 1.00
N GLY A 113 -6.04 -8.50 0.11
CA GLY A 113 -5.48 -7.17 0.28
C GLY A 113 -4.01 -7.03 -0.15
N LYS A 114 -3.28 -8.12 -0.39
CA LYS A 114 -1.83 -8.12 -0.65
C LYS A 114 -1.40 -7.10 -1.71
N MET A 115 -2.12 -6.99 -2.84
CA MET A 115 -1.74 -6.05 -3.91
C MET A 115 -1.82 -4.59 -3.47
N GLY A 116 -2.91 -4.19 -2.80
CA GLY A 116 -3.05 -2.82 -2.27
C GLY A 116 -2.03 -2.48 -1.19
N TYR A 117 -1.70 -3.45 -0.32
CA TYR A 117 -0.63 -3.31 0.67
C TYR A 117 0.74 -3.15 -0.01
N ALA A 118 1.05 -3.95 -1.03
CA ALA A 118 2.28 -3.83 -1.80
C ALA A 118 2.41 -2.44 -2.45
N VAL A 119 1.34 -1.93 -3.07
CA VAL A 119 1.33 -0.56 -3.63
C VAL A 119 1.57 0.49 -2.55
N ALA A 120 0.93 0.36 -1.39
CA ALA A 120 1.08 1.31 -0.29
C ALA A 120 2.53 1.32 0.26
N VAL A 121 3.11 0.14 0.48
CA VAL A 121 4.49 -0.01 0.97
C VAL A 121 5.49 0.51 -0.07
N ALA A 122 5.36 0.11 -1.34
CA ALA A 122 6.24 0.59 -2.41
C ALA A 122 6.15 2.12 -2.58
N ALA A 123 4.95 2.70 -2.49
CA ALA A 123 4.77 4.16 -2.57
C ALA A 123 5.45 4.89 -1.40
N LYS A 124 5.33 4.37 -0.17
CA LYS A 124 6.05 4.89 1.02
C LYS A 124 7.55 4.80 0.84
N ARG A 125 8.07 3.66 0.36
CA ARG A 125 9.50 3.47 0.07
C ARG A 125 10.01 4.46 -0.98
N ARG A 126 9.19 4.87 -1.94
CA ARG A 126 9.50 5.89 -2.96
C ARG A 126 9.29 7.34 -2.47
N GLY A 127 9.04 7.53 -1.18
CA GLY A 127 8.98 8.85 -0.54
C GLY A 127 7.61 9.53 -0.52
N ALA A 128 6.55 8.86 -0.96
CA ALA A 128 5.20 9.39 -0.88
C ALA A 128 4.64 9.38 0.57
N LYS A 129 3.76 10.31 0.89
CA LYS A 129 2.89 10.22 2.07
C LYS A 129 1.69 9.36 1.72
N VAL A 130 1.53 8.22 2.41
CA VAL A 130 0.52 7.23 2.07
C VAL A 130 -0.58 7.17 3.12
N THR A 131 -1.83 7.16 2.67
CA THR A 131 -3.01 6.76 3.45
C THR A 131 -3.56 5.47 2.87
N LEU A 132 -3.61 4.41 3.68
CA LEU A 132 -4.15 3.10 3.32
C LEU A 132 -5.51 2.91 3.98
N VAL A 133 -6.58 2.92 3.18
CA VAL A 133 -7.94 2.56 3.61
C VAL A 133 -8.11 1.07 3.34
N SER A 134 -8.22 0.27 4.38
CA SER A 134 -8.24 -1.19 4.25
C SER A 134 -9.51 -1.80 4.83
N GLY A 135 -10.16 -2.62 4.01
CA GLY A 135 -11.09 -3.63 4.50
C GLY A 135 -10.37 -4.69 5.33
N PRO A 136 -11.11 -5.62 5.97
CA PRO A 136 -10.52 -6.61 6.87
C PRO A 136 -9.58 -7.57 6.15
N THR A 137 -8.34 -7.66 6.62
CA THR A 137 -7.31 -8.59 6.14
C THR A 137 -6.58 -9.21 7.33
N SER A 138 -5.79 -10.26 7.09
CA SER A 138 -4.85 -10.83 8.07
C SER A 138 -3.45 -10.21 7.98
N LEU A 139 -3.26 -9.24 7.08
CA LEU A 139 -1.96 -8.59 6.90
C LEU A 139 -1.69 -7.63 8.05
N PRO A 140 -0.43 -7.53 8.52
CA PRO A 140 -0.06 -6.55 9.53
C PRO A 140 -0.19 -5.14 8.98
N GLN A 141 -0.45 -4.18 9.88
CA GLN A 141 -0.45 -2.77 9.51
C GLN A 141 0.95 -2.34 9.07
N PRO A 142 1.12 -1.76 7.86
CA PRO A 142 2.43 -1.33 7.39
C PRO A 142 3.00 -0.17 8.20
N ARG A 143 4.30 -0.21 8.48
CA ARG A 143 5.01 0.85 9.23
C ARG A 143 5.06 2.16 8.44
N GLY A 144 4.88 3.29 9.12
CA GLY A 144 5.01 4.62 8.52
C GLY A 144 3.91 5.00 7.52
N ILE A 145 2.80 4.28 7.50
CA ILE A 145 1.63 4.53 6.65
C ILE A 145 0.43 4.90 7.53
N ARG A 146 -0.31 5.95 7.18
CA ARG A 146 -1.58 6.28 7.84
C ARG A 146 -2.61 5.20 7.48
N PHE A 147 -2.97 4.41 8.45
CA PHE A 147 -3.91 3.29 8.29
C PHE A 147 -5.32 3.68 8.72
N VAL A 148 -6.30 3.43 7.86
CA VAL A 148 -7.73 3.70 8.10
C VAL A 148 -8.49 2.38 7.91
N PRO A 149 -8.81 1.65 8.99
CA PRO A 149 -9.58 0.42 8.90
C PRO A 149 -11.04 0.72 8.60
N VAL A 150 -11.63 -0.09 7.73
CA VAL A 150 -13.05 -0.06 7.38
C VAL A 150 -13.57 -1.49 7.26
N SER A 151 -14.88 -1.69 7.33
CA SER A 151 -15.48 -2.99 7.16
C SER A 151 -16.34 -3.08 5.89
N SER A 152 -17.26 -2.18 5.71
CA SER A 152 -18.24 -2.20 4.63
C SER A 152 -17.83 -1.31 3.44
N ALA A 153 -18.51 -1.50 2.30
CA ALA A 153 -18.36 -0.63 1.13
C ALA A 153 -18.73 0.83 1.42
N ARG A 154 -19.73 1.05 2.27
CA ARG A 154 -20.13 2.41 2.70
C ARG A 154 -19.05 3.09 3.51
N GLU A 155 -18.51 2.40 4.51
CA GLU A 155 -17.39 2.90 5.31
C GLU A 155 -16.16 3.20 4.45
N MET A 156 -15.84 2.30 3.50
CA MET A 156 -14.72 2.52 2.57
C MET A 156 -14.95 3.76 1.70
N ARG A 157 -16.16 3.93 1.16
CA ARG A 157 -16.54 5.13 0.41
C ARG A 157 -16.33 6.40 1.23
N ASP A 158 -16.87 6.44 2.44
CA ASP A 158 -16.81 7.62 3.29
C ASP A 158 -15.36 7.94 3.71
N ALA A 159 -14.56 6.91 4.02
CA ALA A 159 -13.13 7.06 4.29
C ALA A 159 -12.35 7.58 3.07
N VAL A 160 -12.64 7.08 1.87
CA VAL A 160 -12.00 7.55 0.63
C VAL A 160 -12.36 9.01 0.37
N LEU A 161 -13.64 9.37 0.43
CA LEU A 161 -14.08 10.74 0.16
C LEU A 161 -13.55 11.74 1.19
N SER A 162 -13.46 11.37 2.47
CA SER A 162 -12.90 12.21 3.53
C SER A 162 -11.39 12.46 3.36
N ASN A 163 -10.64 11.50 2.79
CA ASN A 163 -9.20 11.65 2.58
C ASN A 163 -8.85 12.15 1.15
N LEU A 164 -9.82 12.22 0.24
CA LEU A 164 -9.62 12.64 -1.14
C LEU A 164 -9.08 14.08 -1.29
N PRO A 165 -9.50 15.09 -0.50
CA PRO A 165 -9.00 16.45 -0.64
C PRO A 165 -7.49 16.58 -0.51
N GLU A 166 -6.86 15.75 0.30
CA GLU A 166 -5.40 15.76 0.51
C GLU A 166 -4.64 14.93 -0.52
N ALA A 167 -5.30 14.02 -1.23
CA ALA A 167 -4.64 13.10 -2.15
C ALA A 167 -4.26 13.78 -3.47
N SER A 168 -3.07 13.49 -3.98
CA SER A 168 -2.66 13.80 -5.36
C SER A 168 -2.86 12.60 -6.30
N VAL A 169 -2.82 11.39 -5.74
CA VAL A 169 -3.01 10.12 -6.44
C VAL A 169 -3.98 9.25 -5.66
N VAL A 170 -4.89 8.58 -6.34
CA VAL A 170 -5.80 7.59 -5.75
C VAL A 170 -5.61 6.26 -6.47
N VAL A 171 -5.28 5.21 -5.71
CA VAL A 171 -5.15 3.83 -6.22
C VAL A 171 -6.24 2.97 -5.59
N LYS A 172 -7.25 2.63 -6.37
CA LYS A 172 -8.38 1.81 -5.93
C LYS A 172 -8.11 0.34 -6.23
N SER A 173 -7.45 -0.36 -5.28
CA SER A 173 -7.12 -1.80 -5.37
C SER A 173 -8.05 -2.69 -4.55
N ALA A 174 -8.87 -2.13 -3.66
CA ALA A 174 -9.82 -2.89 -2.85
C ALA A 174 -10.86 -3.65 -3.69
N ALA A 175 -11.18 -4.86 -3.27
CA ALA A 175 -12.29 -5.66 -3.81
C ALA A 175 -13.58 -5.33 -3.05
N VAL A 176 -14.22 -4.25 -3.47
CA VAL A 176 -15.50 -3.81 -2.90
C VAL A 176 -16.62 -4.68 -3.45
N ALA A 177 -17.49 -5.18 -2.57
CA ALA A 177 -18.66 -5.93 -2.99
C ALA A 177 -19.63 -5.03 -3.78
N ASP A 178 -20.12 -5.51 -4.92
CA ASP A 178 -21.08 -4.76 -5.76
C ASP A 178 -22.47 -4.68 -5.11
N TYR A 179 -22.79 -5.66 -4.28
CA TYR A 179 -24.08 -5.79 -3.61
C TYR A 179 -23.93 -5.99 -2.11
N ARG A 180 -24.92 -5.54 -1.34
CA ARG A 180 -25.07 -5.78 0.09
C ARG A 180 -26.48 -6.25 0.41
N PRO A 181 -26.72 -6.93 1.54
CA PRO A 181 -28.07 -7.20 2.02
C PRO A 181 -28.86 -5.89 2.21
N ALA A 182 -30.12 -5.88 1.76
CA ALA A 182 -31.01 -4.73 1.91
C ALA A 182 -31.41 -4.47 3.37
N GLY A 183 -31.27 -5.46 4.25
CA GLY A 183 -31.55 -5.37 5.68
C GLY A 183 -30.51 -6.10 6.51
N PHE A 184 -30.31 -5.63 7.73
CA PHE A 184 -29.46 -6.23 8.75
C PHE A 184 -30.34 -6.77 9.88
N SER A 185 -30.13 -8.02 10.30
CA SER A 185 -30.78 -8.61 11.47
C SER A 185 -29.94 -8.38 12.72
N GLU A 186 -30.48 -7.75 13.74
CA GLU A 186 -29.80 -7.51 15.02
C GLU A 186 -29.46 -8.79 15.80
N SER A 187 -30.12 -9.88 15.46
CA SER A 187 -29.85 -11.20 16.05
C SER A 187 -29.44 -12.21 14.98
N LYS A 188 -28.63 -13.20 15.39
CA LYS A 188 -28.23 -14.30 14.47
C LYS A 188 -29.48 -14.99 13.92
N ILE A 189 -29.61 -15.01 12.60
CA ILE A 189 -30.70 -15.69 11.89
C ILE A 189 -30.62 -17.20 12.21
N LYS A 190 -31.66 -17.77 12.81
CA LYS A 190 -31.72 -19.19 13.16
C LYS A 190 -31.96 -20.04 11.91
N LYS A 191 -31.41 -21.25 11.90
CA LYS A 191 -31.71 -22.24 10.87
C LYS A 191 -33.21 -22.61 10.90
N THR A 192 -33.78 -22.66 9.71
CA THR A 192 -35.14 -23.19 9.48
C THR A 192 -35.06 -24.25 8.37
N ASP A 193 -36.08 -25.04 8.18
CA ASP A 193 -36.17 -26.02 7.11
C ASP A 193 -36.42 -25.38 5.73
N ARG A 194 -36.57 -24.05 5.67
CA ARG A 194 -36.79 -23.28 4.44
C ARG A 194 -35.47 -22.69 3.93
N PRO A 195 -35.29 -22.56 2.62
CA PRO A 195 -34.18 -21.79 2.06
C PRO A 195 -34.12 -20.39 2.64
N LEU A 196 -32.89 -19.90 2.87
CA LEU A 196 -32.67 -18.52 3.30
C LEU A 196 -32.51 -17.64 2.05
N GLU A 197 -33.41 -16.69 1.87
CA GLU A 197 -33.37 -15.77 0.75
C GLU A 197 -33.00 -14.37 1.24
N PHE A 198 -32.11 -13.69 0.52
CA PHE A 198 -31.72 -12.31 0.77
C PHE A 198 -32.10 -11.41 -0.39
N LYS A 199 -32.78 -10.32 -0.08
CA LYS A 199 -32.86 -9.19 -1.02
C LYS A 199 -31.54 -8.44 -0.97
N LEU A 200 -30.89 -8.29 -2.12
CA LEU A 200 -29.65 -7.53 -2.27
C LEU A 200 -29.92 -6.16 -2.90
N GLU A 201 -29.18 -5.15 -2.47
CA GLU A 201 -29.16 -3.82 -3.06
C GLU A 201 -27.71 -3.44 -3.48
N ARG A 202 -27.58 -2.53 -4.43
CA ARG A 202 -26.27 -2.12 -4.95
C ARG A 202 -25.50 -1.30 -3.90
N ASN A 203 -24.21 -1.56 -3.82
CA ASN A 203 -23.26 -0.71 -3.12
C ASN A 203 -22.90 0.52 -3.96
N PRO A 204 -22.41 1.62 -3.34
CA PRO A 204 -21.90 2.78 -4.06
C PRO A 204 -20.69 2.41 -4.93
N ASP A 205 -20.64 2.95 -6.14
CA ASP A 205 -19.47 2.81 -7.03
C ASP A 205 -18.44 3.89 -6.70
N ILE A 206 -17.56 3.57 -5.74
CA ILE A 206 -16.57 4.49 -5.18
C ILE A 206 -15.69 5.11 -6.27
N ILE A 207 -15.21 4.30 -7.23
CA ILE A 207 -14.30 4.81 -8.26
C ILE A 207 -15.02 5.73 -9.25
N SER A 208 -16.30 5.48 -9.54
CA SER A 208 -17.13 6.39 -10.35
C SER A 208 -17.39 7.72 -9.64
N GLU A 209 -17.65 7.67 -8.32
CA GLU A 209 -17.82 8.90 -7.52
C GLU A 209 -16.53 9.71 -7.49
N VAL A 210 -15.38 9.07 -7.20
CA VAL A 210 -14.07 9.73 -7.22
C VAL A 210 -13.75 10.29 -8.60
N GLY A 211 -14.02 9.54 -9.68
CA GLY A 211 -13.76 9.97 -11.06
C GLY A 211 -14.50 11.26 -11.46
N LYS A 212 -15.72 11.48 -10.92
CA LYS A 212 -16.51 12.71 -11.15
C LYS A 212 -15.91 13.96 -10.50
N ILE A 213 -15.21 13.78 -9.37
CA ILE A 213 -14.69 14.89 -8.55
C ILE A 213 -13.17 14.88 -8.43
N LYS A 214 -12.48 14.06 -9.24
CA LYS A 214 -11.01 13.87 -9.09
C LYS A 214 -10.21 15.15 -9.37
N GLY A 215 -10.71 16.08 -10.18
CA GLY A 215 -9.94 17.27 -10.60
C GLY A 215 -8.63 16.84 -11.27
N ASP A 216 -7.51 17.43 -10.82
CA ASP A 216 -6.16 17.12 -11.33
C ASP A 216 -5.51 15.89 -10.69
N ARG A 217 -6.23 15.11 -9.88
CA ARG A 217 -5.70 13.90 -9.24
C ARG A 217 -5.51 12.78 -10.25
N ILE A 218 -4.46 11.98 -10.08
CA ILE A 218 -4.28 10.74 -10.82
C ILE A 218 -5.19 9.67 -10.20
N LEU A 219 -6.01 9.02 -11.01
CA LEU A 219 -6.92 7.95 -10.58
C LEU A 219 -6.53 6.63 -11.25
N VAL A 220 -6.16 5.65 -10.44
CA VAL A 220 -5.78 4.31 -10.85
C VAL A 220 -6.82 3.32 -10.35
N GLY A 221 -7.37 2.50 -11.24
CA GLY A 221 -8.30 1.43 -10.90
C GLY A 221 -7.74 0.06 -11.19
N PHE A 222 -8.31 -0.95 -10.53
CA PHE A 222 -8.05 -2.35 -10.83
C PHE A 222 -9.30 -2.97 -11.47
N ALA A 223 -9.07 -3.86 -12.42
CA ALA A 223 -10.09 -4.70 -13.02
C ALA A 223 -9.66 -6.16 -12.98
N VAL A 224 -10.61 -7.02 -12.74
CA VAL A 224 -10.44 -8.47 -12.86
C VAL A 224 -11.39 -8.92 -13.95
N GLU A 225 -10.85 -9.42 -15.03
CA GLU A 225 -11.62 -9.82 -16.21
C GLU A 225 -11.18 -11.21 -16.64
N THR A 226 -12.12 -11.97 -17.17
CA THR A 226 -11.88 -13.34 -17.70
C THR A 226 -11.83 -13.38 -19.23
N ASP A 227 -12.50 -12.40 -19.88
CA ASP A 227 -12.62 -12.31 -21.34
C ASP A 227 -12.45 -10.87 -21.82
N ASN A 228 -11.90 -10.69 -23.04
CA ASN A 228 -11.71 -9.39 -23.68
C ASN A 228 -11.17 -8.27 -22.75
N LEU A 229 -10.11 -8.61 -22.01
CA LEU A 229 -9.48 -7.81 -20.95
C LEU A 229 -9.26 -6.35 -21.38
N VAL A 230 -8.69 -6.10 -22.56
CA VAL A 230 -8.35 -4.75 -23.02
C VAL A 230 -9.60 -3.95 -23.36
N GLY A 231 -10.58 -4.54 -24.03
CA GLY A 231 -11.81 -3.85 -24.42
C GLY A 231 -12.64 -3.38 -23.21
N TYR A 232 -12.86 -4.27 -22.25
CA TYR A 232 -13.61 -3.94 -21.04
C TYR A 232 -12.84 -2.97 -20.14
N ALA A 233 -11.55 -3.16 -19.97
CA ALA A 233 -10.72 -2.25 -19.17
C ALA A 233 -10.69 -0.83 -19.75
N THR A 234 -10.51 -0.69 -21.08
CA THR A 234 -10.53 0.61 -21.76
C THR A 234 -11.88 1.32 -21.63
N LYS A 235 -12.99 0.59 -21.82
CA LYS A 235 -14.33 1.14 -21.63
C LYS A 235 -14.53 1.64 -20.20
N LYS A 236 -14.22 0.81 -19.21
CA LYS A 236 -14.32 1.12 -17.79
C LYS A 236 -13.45 2.31 -17.38
N MET A 237 -12.25 2.42 -17.95
CA MET A 237 -11.33 3.54 -17.71
C MET A 237 -11.94 4.86 -18.19
N LYS A 238 -12.54 4.89 -19.38
CA LYS A 238 -13.20 6.07 -19.95
C LYS A 238 -14.46 6.46 -19.14
N GLU A 239 -15.34 5.50 -18.87
CA GLU A 239 -16.60 5.72 -18.14
C GLU A 239 -16.38 6.25 -16.72
N LYS A 240 -15.34 5.76 -16.05
CA LYS A 240 -15.00 6.12 -14.66
C LYS A 240 -13.91 7.19 -14.54
N ASN A 241 -13.55 7.82 -15.66
CA ASN A 241 -12.55 8.90 -15.72
C ASN A 241 -11.21 8.56 -15.03
N MET A 242 -10.73 7.31 -15.20
CA MET A 242 -9.43 6.88 -14.69
C MET A 242 -8.29 7.31 -15.63
N ASP A 243 -7.09 7.47 -15.08
CA ASP A 243 -5.88 7.74 -15.84
C ASP A 243 -5.12 6.46 -16.18
N LEU A 244 -5.16 5.48 -15.27
CA LEU A 244 -4.60 4.14 -15.44
C LEU A 244 -5.61 3.08 -15.01
N ILE A 245 -5.54 1.91 -15.63
CA ILE A 245 -6.22 0.72 -15.17
C ILE A 245 -5.24 -0.46 -15.18
N VAL A 246 -5.23 -1.20 -14.08
CA VAL A 246 -4.45 -2.44 -13.91
C VAL A 246 -5.42 -3.60 -14.06
N ALA A 247 -5.33 -4.28 -15.18
CA ALA A 247 -6.19 -5.40 -15.49
C ALA A 247 -5.47 -6.71 -15.14
N ASN A 248 -6.08 -7.49 -14.25
CA ASN A 248 -5.57 -8.77 -13.78
C ASN A 248 -6.30 -9.90 -14.51
N ASP A 249 -5.54 -10.79 -15.15
CA ASP A 249 -6.04 -12.03 -15.75
C ASP A 249 -5.95 -13.16 -14.72
N ILE A 250 -7.06 -13.44 -14.04
CA ILE A 250 -7.10 -14.48 -13.01
C ILE A 250 -7.25 -15.89 -13.58
N THR A 251 -7.37 -16.06 -14.90
CA THR A 251 -7.49 -17.37 -15.55
C THR A 251 -6.15 -18.11 -15.60
N GLN A 252 -5.04 -17.37 -15.47
CA GLN A 252 -3.69 -17.93 -15.54
C GLN A 252 -3.20 -18.43 -14.16
N PRO A 253 -2.49 -19.57 -14.13
CA PRO A 253 -1.88 -20.05 -12.88
C PRO A 253 -0.92 -19.03 -12.29
N GLY A 254 -1.05 -18.75 -10.98
CA GLY A 254 -0.23 -17.78 -10.27
C GLY A 254 -0.76 -16.33 -10.24
N ALA A 255 -1.81 -16.00 -11.00
CA ALA A 255 -2.42 -14.67 -11.05
C ALA A 255 -3.54 -14.43 -10.01
N GLY A 256 -3.75 -15.37 -9.08
CA GLY A 256 -4.86 -15.34 -8.12
C GLY A 256 -4.70 -14.35 -6.97
N PHE A 257 -5.82 -14.06 -6.29
CA PHE A 257 -5.86 -13.12 -5.15
C PHE A 257 -4.99 -13.56 -3.97
N ALA A 258 -4.92 -14.85 -3.69
CA ALA A 258 -4.24 -15.40 -2.52
C ALA A 258 -2.71 -15.52 -2.70
N GLY A 259 -2.22 -15.65 -3.94
CA GLY A 259 -0.81 -15.81 -4.25
C GLY A 259 0.05 -14.59 -3.92
N GLU A 260 1.37 -14.78 -3.88
CA GLU A 260 2.35 -13.69 -3.75
C GLU A 260 2.62 -13.02 -5.11
N THR A 261 2.32 -13.70 -6.20
CA THR A 261 2.56 -13.25 -7.58
C THR A 261 1.30 -12.73 -8.25
N ASN A 262 1.48 -12.03 -9.38
CA ASN A 262 0.39 -11.58 -10.23
C ASN A 262 0.84 -11.50 -11.70
N ILE A 263 -0.13 -11.55 -12.62
CA ILE A 263 0.03 -11.27 -14.05
C ILE A 263 -0.95 -10.16 -14.37
N VAL A 264 -0.44 -9.02 -14.80
CA VAL A 264 -1.30 -7.86 -15.05
C VAL A 264 -0.93 -7.16 -16.35
N LYS A 265 -1.92 -6.48 -16.93
CA LYS A 265 -1.72 -5.50 -17.99
C LYS A 265 -2.06 -4.11 -17.46
N ILE A 266 -1.15 -3.17 -17.63
CA ILE A 266 -1.37 -1.76 -17.30
C ILE A 266 -1.78 -1.04 -18.59
N LEU A 267 -2.91 -0.33 -18.54
CA LEU A 267 -3.41 0.48 -19.67
C LEU A 267 -3.52 1.92 -19.22
N ASP A 268 -3.15 2.86 -20.09
CA ASP A 268 -3.31 4.28 -19.85
C ASP A 268 -4.39 4.91 -20.75
N ARG A 269 -4.78 6.13 -20.41
CA ARG A 269 -5.82 6.87 -21.14
C ARG A 269 -5.42 7.24 -22.58
N GLU A 270 -4.13 7.32 -22.88
CA GLU A 270 -3.59 7.69 -24.19
C GLU A 270 -3.53 6.50 -25.14
N GLY A 271 -3.84 5.29 -24.67
CA GLY A 271 -3.83 4.04 -25.43
C GLY A 271 -2.55 3.23 -25.26
N GLY A 272 -1.64 3.67 -24.40
CA GLY A 272 -0.46 2.91 -24.03
C GLY A 272 -0.86 1.65 -23.24
N SER A 273 -0.14 0.56 -23.50
CA SER A 273 -0.34 -0.69 -22.78
C SER A 273 1.00 -1.34 -22.46
N GLU A 274 1.08 -1.95 -21.27
CA GLU A 274 2.24 -2.69 -20.81
C GLU A 274 1.79 -4.03 -20.25
N ASP A 275 2.30 -5.12 -20.81
CA ASP A 275 2.08 -6.48 -20.33
C ASP A 275 3.16 -6.84 -19.33
N LEU A 276 2.78 -7.14 -18.09
CA LEU A 276 3.69 -7.62 -17.06
C LEU A 276 3.57 -9.15 -16.96
N PRO A 277 4.69 -9.87 -17.05
CA PRO A 277 4.69 -11.33 -16.87
C PRO A 277 4.36 -11.69 -15.42
N LEU A 278 4.34 -12.98 -15.10
CA LEU A 278 4.23 -13.43 -13.72
C LEU A 278 5.41 -12.88 -12.90
N MET A 279 5.11 -12.04 -11.92
CA MET A 279 6.09 -11.42 -11.03
C MET A 279 5.49 -11.20 -9.64
N ASP A 280 6.34 -10.92 -8.66
CA ASP A 280 5.91 -10.63 -7.30
C ASP A 280 5.04 -9.39 -7.24
N LYS A 281 4.07 -9.37 -6.32
CA LYS A 281 3.16 -8.23 -6.14
C LYS A 281 3.89 -6.94 -5.77
N MET A 282 5.05 -7.03 -5.13
CA MET A 282 5.88 -5.86 -4.85
C MET A 282 6.46 -5.29 -6.15
N ASP A 283 6.97 -6.14 -7.04
CA ASP A 283 7.49 -5.71 -8.34
C ASP A 283 6.38 -5.14 -9.21
N VAL A 284 5.20 -5.77 -9.24
CA VAL A 284 4.02 -5.21 -9.91
C VAL A 284 3.67 -3.82 -9.34
N ALA A 285 3.74 -3.64 -8.02
CA ALA A 285 3.49 -2.36 -7.38
C ALA A 285 4.49 -1.29 -7.84
N HIS A 286 5.77 -1.62 -7.93
CA HIS A 286 6.80 -0.72 -8.47
C HIS A 286 6.51 -0.32 -9.92
N ARG A 287 6.12 -1.26 -10.80
CA ARG A 287 5.75 -0.97 -12.20
C ARG A 287 4.53 -0.03 -12.29
N ILE A 288 3.51 -0.25 -11.46
CA ILE A 288 2.35 0.66 -11.38
C ILE A 288 2.80 2.06 -10.95
N LEU A 289 3.69 2.14 -9.96
CA LEU A 289 4.21 3.42 -9.45
C LEU A 289 5.14 4.11 -10.45
N ASP A 290 5.84 3.38 -11.32
CA ASP A 290 6.61 3.95 -12.45
C ASP A 290 5.68 4.72 -13.39
N ARG A 291 4.55 4.11 -13.77
CA ARG A 291 3.54 4.76 -14.61
C ARG A 291 2.90 5.97 -13.92
N ILE A 292 2.68 5.89 -12.60
CA ILE A 292 2.18 7.02 -11.81
C ILE A 292 3.23 8.16 -11.79
N ALA A 293 4.51 7.86 -11.58
CA ALA A 293 5.58 8.86 -11.56
C ALA A 293 5.70 9.58 -12.92
N GLU A 294 5.59 8.86 -14.03
CA GLU A 294 5.54 9.46 -15.38
C GLU A 294 4.36 10.44 -15.53
N LEU A 295 3.17 10.07 -15.06
CA LEU A 295 1.99 10.93 -15.12
C LEU A 295 2.15 12.17 -14.21
N VAL A 296 2.75 12.01 -13.02
CA VAL A 296 3.07 13.13 -12.12
C VAL A 296 4.01 14.11 -12.83
N ALA A 297 5.11 13.61 -13.40
CA ALA A 297 6.10 14.45 -14.11
C ALA A 297 5.48 15.20 -15.30
N LYS A 298 4.64 14.53 -16.11
CA LYS A 298 3.91 15.17 -17.22
C LYS A 298 3.02 16.32 -16.72
N ARG A 299 2.27 16.13 -15.62
CA ARG A 299 1.38 17.15 -15.04
C ARG A 299 2.14 18.34 -14.47
N GLU A 300 3.21 18.09 -13.75
CA GLU A 300 4.05 19.16 -13.19
C GLU A 300 4.71 19.97 -14.30
N GLY A 301 5.18 19.31 -15.36
CA GLY A 301 5.71 19.97 -16.56
C GLY A 301 4.67 20.88 -17.23
N ALA A 302 3.46 20.38 -17.43
CA ALA A 302 2.36 21.16 -18.01
C ALA A 302 1.93 22.35 -17.12
N ALA A 303 1.93 22.16 -15.79
CA ALA A 303 1.61 23.23 -14.85
C ALA A 303 2.68 24.35 -14.84
N ARG A 304 3.97 23.99 -14.97
CA ARG A 304 5.07 24.95 -15.09
C ARG A 304 5.01 25.73 -16.43
N ALA A 305 4.66 25.06 -17.51
CA ALA A 305 4.51 25.69 -18.82
C ALA A 305 3.36 26.71 -18.88
N ARG A 306 2.26 26.49 -18.11
CA ARG A 306 1.11 27.42 -18.03
C ARG A 306 1.39 28.65 -17.16
N LYS A 307 2.41 28.63 -16.31
CA LYS A 307 2.80 29.75 -15.45
C LYS A 307 3.87 30.68 -16.06
N ARG A 308 4.44 30.27 -17.19
CA ARG A 308 5.31 31.09 -18.03
C ARG A 308 4.53 31.74 -19.18
#